data_9fbe26840ef34137be0024557e14504f
#
_entry.id   9fbe26840ef34137be0024557e14504f
#
_cell.length_a   1.000
_cell.length_b   1.000
_cell.length_c   1.000
_cell.angle_alpha   90.00
_cell.angle_beta   90.00
_cell.angle_gamma   90.00
#
_symmetry.space_group_name_H-M   'P 1'
#
loop_
_entity.id
_entity.type
_entity.pdbx_description
1 polymer ?
#
loop_
_entity_poly.entity_id
_entity_poly.type
_entity_poly.pdbx_seq_one_letter_code
_entity_poly.pdbx_strand_id
1 'polypeptide(L)'
;MGLIPSAYAGNLKDVKTTGDFTVAGFAKGIYSDKTVPKFNLAIASNNASFQYPNLPKSVQNIVIDTKIINETGLLNDTYVNLDKLSFKIDQDVFNAKANIRNISENPLVNAELKGTVNLSNVSKAYPIKLSVPLSGILNADIVTKFDMKSVESNQYENMQNSGNMTLTGFKYVDETNKAMNINKAIVQFTNTRINLQELDLTTGKTDMKVNGVL
;
A
#
# COMPACT_ATOMS: atom_id res chain seq x y z
N MET A 1 8.59 -2.55 -23.49
CA MET A 1 9.09 -2.33 -22.11
C MET A 1 10.13 -1.17 -21.98
N GLY A 2 10.23 -0.27 -22.91
CA GLY A 2 11.25 0.81 -22.93
C GLY A 2 10.97 2.04 -22.06
N LEU A 3 9.88 2.08 -21.31
CA LEU A 3 9.50 3.25 -20.51
C LEU A 3 9.78 3.11 -19.00
N ILE A 4 10.25 1.96 -18.55
CA ILE A 4 10.59 1.76 -17.14
C ILE A 4 12.07 2.05 -16.94
N PRO A 5 12.46 3.00 -16.07
CA PRO A 5 13.86 3.26 -15.77
C PRO A 5 14.58 1.98 -15.35
N SER A 6 15.81 1.80 -15.82
CA SER A 6 16.61 0.58 -15.58
C SER A 6 16.79 0.22 -14.10
N ALA A 7 16.75 1.23 -13.22
CA ALA A 7 16.78 1.03 -11.77
C ALA A 7 15.61 0.17 -11.23
N TYR A 8 14.47 0.17 -11.91
CA TYR A 8 13.28 -0.61 -11.55
C TYR A 8 13.08 -1.83 -12.47
N ALA A 9 13.72 -1.84 -13.64
CA ALA A 9 13.57 -2.91 -14.63
C ALA A 9 14.29 -4.21 -14.24
N GLY A 10 15.33 -4.15 -13.40
CA GLY A 10 16.10 -5.32 -12.98
C GLY A 10 15.29 -6.37 -12.21
N ASN A 11 14.27 -5.96 -11.47
CA ASN A 11 13.38 -6.86 -10.73
C ASN A 11 12.23 -7.43 -11.56
N LEU A 12 12.07 -6.96 -12.81
CA LEU A 12 10.98 -7.37 -13.71
C LEU A 12 11.44 -8.34 -14.79
N LYS A 13 12.72 -8.73 -14.78
CA LYS A 13 13.26 -9.70 -15.71
C LYS A 13 12.59 -11.05 -15.46
N ASP A 14 12.04 -11.65 -16.52
CA ASP A 14 11.32 -12.93 -16.49
C ASP A 14 9.96 -12.95 -15.77
N VAL A 15 9.43 -11.79 -15.35
CA VAL A 15 8.06 -11.68 -14.83
C VAL A 15 7.08 -11.91 -15.98
N LYS A 16 6.19 -12.89 -15.80
CA LYS A 16 5.10 -13.13 -16.74
C LYS A 16 4.01 -12.10 -16.52
N THR A 17 3.67 -11.37 -17.57
CA THR A 17 2.60 -10.37 -17.54
C THR A 17 1.58 -10.65 -18.62
N THR A 18 0.30 -10.40 -18.32
CA THR A 18 -0.79 -10.46 -19.29
C THR A 18 -1.71 -9.26 -19.10
N GLY A 19 -2.53 -8.99 -20.11
CA GLY A 19 -3.50 -7.90 -20.10
C GLY A 19 -2.98 -6.60 -20.73
N ASP A 20 -3.85 -5.62 -20.77
CA ASP A 20 -3.60 -4.33 -21.41
C ASP A 20 -3.07 -3.31 -20.41
N PHE A 21 -2.02 -2.62 -20.81
CA PHE A 21 -1.43 -1.53 -20.06
C PHE A 21 -1.30 -0.31 -20.96
N THR A 22 -1.98 0.76 -20.61
CA THR A 22 -1.94 2.01 -21.36
C THR A 22 -1.17 3.05 -20.55
N VAL A 23 -0.19 3.68 -21.19
CA VAL A 23 0.49 4.87 -20.66
C VAL A 23 0.31 5.98 -21.70
N ALA A 24 -0.30 7.08 -21.30
CA ALA A 24 -0.56 8.23 -22.13
C ALA A 24 -0.20 9.51 -21.39
N GLY A 25 0.21 10.53 -22.12
CA GLY A 25 0.48 11.83 -21.51
C GLY A 25 1.52 12.63 -22.26
N PHE A 26 2.00 13.66 -21.59
CA PHE A 26 3.06 14.53 -22.11
C PHE A 26 4.02 14.94 -21.01
N ALA A 27 5.23 15.33 -21.41
CA ALA A 27 6.18 16.04 -20.57
C ALA A 27 6.76 17.20 -21.39
N LYS A 28 6.79 18.43 -20.84
CA LYS A 28 7.27 19.63 -21.52
C LYS A 28 8.00 20.55 -20.56
N GLY A 29 9.21 20.94 -20.89
CA GLY A 29 10.03 21.86 -20.10
C GLY A 29 11.47 21.39 -19.97
N ILE A 30 12.20 22.05 -19.08
CA ILE A 30 13.63 21.80 -18.85
C ILE A 30 13.77 21.00 -17.57
N TYR A 31 14.64 20.00 -17.59
CA TYR A 31 15.08 19.30 -16.40
C TYR A 31 16.37 19.93 -15.87
N SER A 32 16.39 20.25 -14.58
CA SER A 32 17.56 20.75 -13.87
C SER A 32 17.51 20.31 -12.40
N ASP A 33 18.51 20.68 -11.60
CA ASP A 33 18.54 20.41 -10.16
C ASP A 33 17.38 21.08 -9.40
N LYS A 34 16.74 22.09 -9.97
CA LYS A 34 15.66 22.88 -9.32
C LYS A 34 14.31 22.71 -10.01
N THR A 35 14.26 22.19 -11.21
CA THR A 35 13.04 22.10 -12.01
C THR A 35 12.91 20.76 -12.68
N VAL A 36 11.68 20.29 -12.77
CA VAL A 36 11.29 19.14 -13.59
C VAL A 36 10.42 19.62 -14.74
N PRO A 37 10.33 18.91 -15.86
CA PRO A 37 9.35 19.22 -16.89
C PRO A 37 7.93 19.25 -16.29
N LYS A 38 7.06 20.11 -16.80
CA LYS A 38 5.61 19.98 -16.57
C LYS A 38 5.13 18.71 -17.25
N PHE A 39 4.35 17.90 -16.59
CA PHE A 39 3.86 16.65 -17.18
C PHE A 39 2.47 16.27 -16.67
N ASN A 40 1.80 15.49 -17.47
CA ASN A 40 0.60 14.77 -17.10
C ASN A 40 0.71 13.38 -17.69
N LEU A 41 0.85 12.37 -16.84
CA LEU A 41 0.99 10.97 -17.21
C LEU A 41 -0.22 10.21 -16.67
N ALA A 42 -0.98 9.60 -17.55
CA ALA A 42 -2.08 8.72 -17.22
C ALA A 42 -1.62 7.27 -17.43
N ILE A 43 -1.88 6.41 -16.46
CA ILE A 43 -1.58 4.98 -16.51
C ILE A 43 -2.88 4.24 -16.20
N ALA A 44 -3.29 3.37 -17.11
CA ALA A 44 -4.52 2.60 -16.97
C ALA A 44 -4.31 1.12 -17.33
N SER A 45 -5.04 0.26 -16.66
CA SER A 45 -5.20 -1.15 -16.97
C SER A 45 -6.58 -1.63 -16.54
N ASN A 46 -7.20 -2.49 -17.32
CA ASN A 46 -8.53 -3.01 -17.00
C ASN A 46 -8.51 -4.47 -16.54
N ASN A 47 -7.49 -5.23 -16.88
CA ASN A 47 -7.39 -6.64 -16.52
C ASN A 47 -5.96 -7.15 -16.70
N ALA A 48 -5.01 -6.49 -16.07
CA ALA A 48 -3.64 -6.97 -16.09
C ALA A 48 -3.42 -8.08 -15.05
N SER A 49 -2.38 -8.85 -15.25
CA SER A 49 -1.86 -9.77 -14.24
C SER A 49 -0.34 -9.82 -14.32
N PHE A 50 0.27 -10.22 -13.23
CA PHE A 50 1.69 -10.58 -13.24
C PHE A 50 1.96 -11.76 -12.32
N GLN A 51 3.01 -12.50 -12.66
CA GLN A 51 3.56 -13.58 -11.85
C GLN A 51 5.08 -13.58 -11.92
N TYR A 52 5.72 -13.57 -10.79
CA TYR A 52 7.16 -13.76 -10.68
C TYR A 52 7.52 -15.24 -10.94
N PRO A 53 8.63 -15.53 -11.65
CA PRO A 53 8.94 -16.89 -12.10
C PRO A 53 9.14 -17.88 -10.95
N ASN A 54 9.62 -17.42 -9.80
CA ASN A 54 9.92 -18.27 -8.65
C ASN A 54 8.86 -18.19 -7.54
N LEU A 55 7.71 -17.56 -7.82
CA LEU A 55 6.63 -17.44 -6.85
C LEU A 55 5.40 -18.22 -7.30
N PRO A 56 4.73 -18.95 -6.38
CA PRO A 56 3.66 -19.86 -6.73
C PRO A 56 2.33 -19.14 -7.03
N LYS A 57 2.19 -17.86 -6.68
CA LYS A 57 0.96 -17.10 -6.87
C LYS A 57 1.17 -15.92 -7.82
N SER A 58 0.09 -15.57 -8.49
CA SER A 58 0.00 -14.39 -9.36
C SER A 58 -0.89 -13.32 -8.73
N VAL A 59 -0.64 -12.07 -9.10
CA VAL A 59 -1.59 -10.98 -8.89
C VAL A 59 -2.43 -10.86 -10.16
N GLN A 60 -3.73 -10.93 -10.03
CA GLN A 60 -4.68 -11.03 -11.14
C GLN A 60 -5.73 -9.91 -11.08
N ASN A 61 -6.47 -9.76 -12.16
CA ASN A 61 -7.57 -8.80 -12.29
C ASN A 61 -7.14 -7.39 -11.86
N ILE A 62 -5.93 -7.01 -12.24
CA ILE A 62 -5.39 -5.71 -11.88
C ILE A 62 -6.10 -4.66 -12.73
N VAL A 63 -6.82 -3.78 -12.06
CA VAL A 63 -7.42 -2.59 -12.63
C VAL A 63 -6.72 -1.38 -12.02
N ILE A 64 -6.13 -0.55 -12.85
CA ILE A 64 -5.47 0.69 -12.41
C ILE A 64 -6.02 1.83 -13.24
N ASP A 65 -6.33 2.95 -12.59
CA ASP A 65 -6.53 4.26 -13.19
C ASP A 65 -5.81 5.28 -12.33
N THR A 66 -4.71 5.81 -12.84
CA THR A 66 -3.89 6.75 -12.09
C THR A 66 -3.31 7.84 -12.99
N LYS A 67 -3.15 9.03 -12.42
CA LYS A 67 -2.51 10.17 -13.05
C LYS A 67 -1.41 10.71 -12.16
N ILE A 68 -0.28 11.03 -12.77
CA ILE A 68 0.85 11.69 -12.12
C ILE A 68 1.04 13.03 -12.83
N ILE A 69 0.89 14.12 -12.11
CA ILE A 69 0.73 15.44 -12.67
C ILE A 69 1.70 16.41 -12.01
N ASN A 70 2.36 17.22 -12.85
CA ASN A 70 3.12 18.39 -12.44
C ASN A 70 2.80 19.55 -13.40
N GLU A 71 2.17 20.59 -12.88
CA GLU A 71 1.72 21.75 -13.67
C GLU A 71 2.64 22.96 -13.58
N THR A 72 3.56 22.96 -12.61
CA THR A 72 4.39 24.15 -12.33
C THR A 72 5.83 24.01 -12.80
N GLY A 73 6.37 22.80 -12.80
CA GLY A 73 7.78 22.52 -13.02
C GLY A 73 8.58 22.44 -11.71
N LEU A 74 7.95 22.57 -10.54
CA LEU A 74 8.57 22.34 -9.24
C LEU A 74 8.26 20.91 -8.78
N LEU A 75 9.27 20.17 -8.36
CA LEU A 75 9.09 18.75 -7.97
C LEU A 75 8.05 18.57 -6.88
N ASN A 76 8.04 19.47 -5.90
CA ASN A 76 7.12 19.40 -4.75
C ASN A 76 5.64 19.60 -5.13
N ASP A 77 5.38 20.24 -6.26
CA ASP A 77 4.01 20.43 -6.79
C ASP A 77 3.51 19.21 -7.57
N THR A 78 4.32 18.16 -7.64
CA THR A 78 3.87 16.89 -8.24
C THR A 78 2.87 16.21 -7.34
N TYR A 79 1.79 15.73 -7.94
CA TYR A 79 0.77 14.97 -7.23
C TYR A 79 0.34 13.73 -8.02
N VAL A 80 -0.19 12.76 -7.28
CA VAL A 80 -0.68 11.49 -7.80
C VAL A 80 -2.15 11.36 -7.46
N ASN A 81 -2.98 11.12 -8.46
CA ASN A 81 -4.37 10.71 -8.31
C ASN A 81 -4.46 9.25 -8.71
N LEU A 82 -4.71 8.38 -7.76
CA LEU A 82 -5.07 6.98 -7.96
C LEU A 82 -6.58 6.87 -7.85
N ASP A 83 -7.27 7.02 -8.98
CA ASP A 83 -8.73 6.98 -9.03
C ASP A 83 -9.26 5.57 -8.81
N LYS A 84 -8.47 4.56 -9.18
CA LYS A 84 -8.79 3.16 -8.97
C LYS A 84 -7.53 2.30 -8.93
N LEU A 85 -7.45 1.47 -7.91
CA LEU A 85 -6.61 0.28 -7.87
C LEU A 85 -7.46 -0.88 -7.39
N SER A 86 -7.50 -1.96 -8.14
CA SER A 86 -8.12 -3.22 -7.74
C SER A 86 -7.23 -4.35 -8.17
N PHE A 87 -7.07 -5.34 -7.33
CA PHE A 87 -6.36 -6.58 -7.69
C PHE A 87 -6.86 -7.76 -6.87
N LYS A 88 -6.49 -8.95 -7.33
CA LYS A 88 -6.84 -10.22 -6.71
C LYS A 88 -5.59 -11.10 -6.55
N ILE A 89 -5.45 -11.70 -5.37
CA ILE A 89 -4.49 -12.77 -5.12
C ILE A 89 -5.28 -13.96 -4.57
N ASP A 90 -5.33 -15.08 -5.28
CA ASP A 90 -6.25 -16.18 -4.98
C ASP A 90 -7.72 -15.74 -4.97
N GLN A 91 -8.34 -15.77 -3.78
CA GLN A 91 -9.72 -15.32 -3.55
C GLN A 91 -9.78 -13.91 -2.92
N ASP A 92 -8.64 -13.39 -2.50
CA ASP A 92 -8.57 -12.10 -1.82
C ASP A 92 -8.65 -10.96 -2.83
N VAL A 93 -9.60 -10.05 -2.64
CA VAL A 93 -9.79 -8.86 -3.46
C VAL A 93 -9.49 -7.63 -2.62
N PHE A 94 -8.65 -6.76 -3.16
CA PHE A 94 -8.30 -5.50 -2.53
C PHE A 94 -8.52 -4.33 -3.49
N ASN A 95 -9.07 -3.26 -2.95
CA ASN A 95 -9.36 -2.03 -3.68
C ASN A 95 -8.75 -0.84 -2.94
N ALA A 96 -8.24 0.11 -3.69
CA ALA A 96 -7.72 1.36 -3.15
C ALA A 96 -8.00 2.54 -4.08
N LYS A 97 -8.10 3.72 -3.46
CA LYS A 97 -8.02 5.02 -4.11
C LYS A 97 -7.08 5.88 -3.30
N ALA A 98 -6.40 6.82 -3.92
CA ALA A 98 -5.54 7.74 -3.19
C ALA A 98 -5.34 9.06 -3.94
N ASN A 99 -5.15 10.13 -3.17
CA ASN A 99 -4.56 11.37 -3.64
C ASN A 99 -3.32 11.65 -2.81
N ILE A 100 -2.18 11.85 -3.47
CA ILE A 100 -0.90 12.08 -2.81
C ILE A 100 -0.34 13.40 -3.33
N ARG A 101 0.00 14.32 -2.44
CA ARG A 101 0.58 15.64 -2.74
C ARG A 101 1.91 15.81 -2.01
N ASN A 102 2.70 16.80 -2.42
CA ASN A 102 4.00 17.13 -1.83
C ASN A 102 4.95 15.91 -1.77
N ILE A 103 5.06 15.18 -2.85
CA ILE A 103 5.71 13.86 -2.89
C ILE A 103 7.21 13.89 -2.54
N SER A 104 7.88 15.04 -2.59
CA SER A 104 9.33 15.16 -2.40
C SER A 104 9.74 15.54 -0.98
N GLU A 105 8.91 16.25 -0.22
CA GLU A 105 9.30 16.76 1.10
C GLU A 105 8.51 16.12 2.25
N ASN A 106 7.19 16.20 2.17
CA ASN A 106 6.30 15.63 3.16
C ASN A 106 5.02 15.17 2.47
N PRO A 107 4.99 13.95 1.95
CA PRO A 107 3.82 13.43 1.26
C PRO A 107 2.55 13.52 2.11
N LEU A 108 1.55 14.23 1.57
CA LEU A 108 0.20 14.30 2.12
C LEU A 108 -0.64 13.24 1.42
N VAL A 109 -1.07 12.24 2.17
CA VAL A 109 -1.82 11.10 1.67
C VAL A 109 -3.27 11.18 2.10
N ASN A 110 -4.19 11.05 1.15
CA ASN A 110 -5.60 10.82 1.40
C ASN A 110 -5.98 9.56 0.64
N ALA A 111 -6.40 8.51 1.35
CA ALA A 111 -6.62 7.20 0.76
C ALA A 111 -7.86 6.50 1.30
N GLU A 112 -8.48 5.71 0.44
CA GLU A 112 -9.54 4.76 0.77
C GLU A 112 -9.02 3.35 0.48
N LEU A 113 -9.11 2.45 1.47
CA LEU A 113 -8.65 1.07 1.38
C LEU A 113 -9.80 0.14 1.73
N LYS A 114 -10.11 -0.80 0.84
CA LYS A 114 -11.20 -1.74 1.06
C LYS A 114 -10.88 -3.12 0.51
N GLY A 115 -10.99 -4.12 1.37
CA GLY A 115 -10.84 -5.50 0.93
C GLY A 115 -10.29 -6.43 1.99
N THR A 116 -10.02 -7.65 1.51
CA THR A 116 -9.41 -8.72 2.29
C THR A 116 -8.08 -9.09 1.66
N VAL A 117 -7.05 -9.25 2.50
CA VAL A 117 -5.73 -9.71 2.09
C VAL A 117 -5.26 -10.80 3.05
N ASN A 118 -5.04 -12.00 2.52
CA ASN A 118 -4.26 -13.01 3.22
C ASN A 118 -2.77 -12.67 3.04
N LEU A 119 -2.16 -12.21 4.11
CA LEU A 119 -0.78 -11.73 4.11
C LEU A 119 0.23 -12.82 3.69
N SER A 120 -0.10 -14.10 3.95
CA SER A 120 0.73 -15.22 3.46
C SER A 120 0.72 -15.33 1.93
N ASN A 121 -0.33 -14.85 1.27
CA ASN A 121 -0.42 -14.87 -0.18
C ASN A 121 0.40 -13.74 -0.82
N VAL A 122 0.57 -12.62 -0.11
CA VAL A 122 1.35 -11.48 -0.61
C VAL A 122 2.81 -11.88 -0.86
N SER A 123 3.46 -12.53 0.11
CA SER A 123 4.84 -13.01 -0.05
C SER A 123 5.00 -14.13 -1.08
N LYS A 124 3.91 -14.83 -1.41
CA LYS A 124 3.88 -15.85 -2.47
C LYS A 124 3.61 -15.27 -3.86
N ALA A 125 3.15 -14.04 -3.96
CA ALA A 125 2.84 -13.36 -5.21
C ALA A 125 3.85 -12.24 -5.56
N TYR A 126 4.49 -11.64 -4.54
CA TYR A 126 5.45 -10.56 -4.68
C TYR A 126 6.72 -10.83 -3.85
N PRO A 127 7.94 -10.61 -4.38
CA PRO A 127 9.19 -10.93 -3.70
C PRO A 127 9.50 -9.91 -2.60
N ILE A 128 8.93 -10.10 -1.41
CA ILE A 128 9.21 -9.30 -0.21
C ILE A 128 10.34 -9.98 0.56
N LYS A 129 11.41 -9.24 0.82
CA LYS A 129 12.50 -9.72 1.69
C LYS A 129 12.12 -9.46 3.13
N LEU A 130 11.66 -10.48 3.82
CA LEU A 130 11.33 -10.45 5.24
C LEU A 130 12.10 -11.56 5.95
N SER A 131 12.54 -11.29 7.17
CA SER A 131 13.17 -12.30 8.05
C SER A 131 12.22 -13.42 8.43
N VAL A 132 10.92 -13.13 8.49
CA VAL A 132 9.85 -14.11 8.76
C VAL A 132 8.74 -13.93 7.73
N PRO A 133 8.18 -15.03 7.18
CA PRO A 133 7.06 -14.94 6.27
C PRO A 133 5.85 -14.24 6.90
N LEU A 134 5.21 -13.38 6.13
CA LEU A 134 3.93 -12.78 6.55
C LEU A 134 2.88 -13.87 6.77
N SER A 135 2.02 -13.66 7.75
CA SER A 135 0.87 -14.50 8.03
C SER A 135 -0.33 -13.68 8.48
N GLY A 136 -1.50 -14.29 8.49
CA GLY A 136 -2.74 -13.67 8.93
C GLY A 136 -3.59 -13.12 7.80
N ILE A 137 -4.81 -12.75 8.16
CA ILE A 137 -5.81 -12.18 7.26
C ILE A 137 -6.13 -10.78 7.74
N LEU A 138 -5.92 -9.81 6.85
CA LEU A 138 -6.30 -8.42 7.04
C LEU A 138 -7.59 -8.14 6.28
N ASN A 139 -8.62 -7.66 6.98
CA ASN A 139 -9.79 -7.05 6.38
C ASN A 139 -9.76 -5.56 6.71
N ALA A 140 -9.95 -4.72 5.72
CA ALA A 140 -9.95 -3.27 5.86
C ALA A 140 -11.12 -2.64 5.09
N ASP A 141 -11.76 -1.66 5.69
CA ASP A 141 -12.65 -0.69 5.07
C ASP A 141 -12.36 0.64 5.76
N ILE A 142 -11.35 1.35 5.26
CA ILE A 142 -10.72 2.49 5.93
C ILE A 142 -10.61 3.66 4.97
N VAL A 143 -10.93 4.84 5.46
CA VAL A 143 -10.53 6.12 4.89
C VAL A 143 -9.46 6.73 5.80
N THR A 144 -8.34 7.12 5.23
CA THR A 144 -7.21 7.68 5.98
C THR A 144 -6.69 8.95 5.33
N LYS A 145 -6.28 9.91 6.17
CA LYS A 145 -5.59 11.12 5.74
C LYS A 145 -4.46 11.41 6.71
N PHE A 146 -3.25 11.53 6.21
CA PHE A 146 -2.06 11.77 7.00
C PHE A 146 -0.96 12.44 6.18
N ASP A 147 0.04 12.96 6.85
CA ASP A 147 1.33 13.32 6.28
C ASP A 147 2.42 12.37 6.76
N MET A 148 3.45 12.16 5.92
CA MET A 148 4.49 11.16 6.21
C MET A 148 5.35 11.54 7.42
N LYS A 149 5.62 12.83 7.66
CA LYS A 149 6.41 13.27 8.83
C LYS A 149 5.71 12.90 10.14
N SER A 150 4.39 13.04 10.19
CA SER A 150 3.60 12.61 11.37
C SER A 150 3.73 11.11 11.61
N VAL A 151 3.71 10.29 10.56
CA VAL A 151 3.91 8.84 10.67
C VAL A 151 5.33 8.50 11.14
N GLU A 152 6.35 9.10 10.53
CA GLU A 152 7.76 8.89 10.86
C GLU A 152 8.10 9.34 12.29
N SER A 153 7.41 10.37 12.77
CA SER A 153 7.58 10.93 14.13
C SER A 153 6.66 10.28 15.17
N ASN A 154 5.89 9.24 14.80
CA ASN A 154 4.88 8.58 15.65
C ASN A 154 3.80 9.53 16.21
N GLN A 155 3.50 10.61 15.48
CA GLN A 155 2.47 11.60 15.83
C GLN A 155 1.13 11.18 15.22
N TYR A 156 0.61 10.03 15.64
CA TYR A 156 -0.59 9.41 15.06
C TYR A 156 -1.86 10.22 15.32
N GLU A 157 -1.85 11.12 16.30
CA GLU A 157 -2.92 12.08 16.59
C GLU A 157 -3.18 13.07 15.45
N ASN A 158 -2.20 13.28 14.57
CA ASN A 158 -2.35 14.13 13.39
C ASN A 158 -3.05 13.40 12.22
N MET A 159 -3.25 12.09 12.34
CA MET A 159 -3.91 11.30 11.31
C MET A 159 -5.43 11.35 11.50
N GLN A 160 -6.14 11.47 10.38
CA GLN A 160 -7.60 11.36 10.35
C GLN A 160 -7.96 10.01 9.74
N ASN A 161 -8.53 9.14 10.54
CA ASN A 161 -8.92 7.81 10.10
C ASN A 161 -10.41 7.59 10.38
N SER A 162 -11.09 6.87 9.49
CA SER A 162 -12.44 6.38 9.72
C SER A 162 -12.61 5.00 9.11
N GLY A 163 -13.52 4.20 9.67
CA GLY A 163 -13.79 2.85 9.19
C GLY A 163 -13.37 1.76 10.14
N ASN A 164 -13.17 0.55 9.62
CA ASN A 164 -12.93 -0.64 10.42
C ASN A 164 -11.75 -1.45 9.86
N MET A 165 -11.00 -2.06 10.77
CA MET A 165 -9.94 -3.00 10.44
C MET A 165 -10.03 -4.23 11.33
N THR A 166 -9.85 -5.40 10.75
CA THR A 166 -9.70 -6.66 11.49
C THR A 166 -8.46 -7.38 11.00
N LEU A 167 -7.62 -7.78 11.93
CA LEU A 167 -6.43 -8.60 11.66
C LEU A 167 -6.57 -9.90 12.47
N THR A 168 -6.40 -11.06 11.82
CA THR A 168 -6.48 -12.37 12.45
C THR A 168 -5.30 -13.23 12.08
N GLY A 169 -4.78 -13.99 13.05
CA GLY A 169 -3.70 -14.95 12.83
C GLY A 169 -2.38 -14.34 12.36
N PHE A 170 -2.10 -13.09 12.72
CA PHE A 170 -0.86 -12.41 12.36
C PHE A 170 0.26 -12.82 13.30
N LYS A 171 1.40 -13.19 12.72
CA LYS A 171 2.61 -13.52 13.45
C LYS A 171 3.72 -12.55 13.11
N TYR A 172 4.28 -11.96 14.13
CA TYR A 172 5.48 -11.14 14.06
C TYR A 172 6.60 -11.79 14.88
N VAL A 173 7.82 -11.70 14.39
CA VAL A 173 9.01 -12.13 15.13
C VAL A 173 9.99 -10.97 15.10
N ASP A 174 10.42 -10.53 16.26
CA ASP A 174 11.38 -9.44 16.39
C ASP A 174 12.82 -9.89 16.13
N GLU A 175 13.75 -8.94 16.13
CA GLU A 175 15.19 -9.19 15.92
C GLU A 175 15.82 -10.10 16.99
N THR A 176 15.16 -10.25 18.14
CA THR A 176 15.58 -11.14 19.25
C THR A 176 14.96 -12.54 19.19
N ASN A 177 14.29 -12.88 18.05
CA ASN A 177 13.53 -14.11 17.85
C ASN A 177 12.35 -14.30 18.82
N LYS A 178 11.83 -13.24 19.40
CA LYS A 178 10.59 -13.32 20.18
C LYS A 178 9.41 -13.22 19.25
N ALA A 179 8.54 -14.22 19.34
CA ALA A 179 7.31 -14.25 18.59
C ALA A 179 6.17 -13.54 19.34
N MET A 180 5.44 -12.71 18.61
CA MET A 180 4.16 -12.16 19.00
C MET A 180 3.11 -12.63 18.00
N ASN A 181 2.06 -13.26 18.48
CA ASN A 181 0.95 -13.71 17.68
C ASN A 181 -0.27 -12.86 18.01
N ILE A 182 -0.80 -12.14 17.03
CA ILE A 182 -2.10 -11.50 17.14
C ILE A 182 -3.13 -12.50 16.65
N ASN A 183 -3.82 -13.14 17.61
CA ASN A 183 -4.89 -14.08 17.31
C ASN A 183 -6.04 -13.33 16.64
N LYS A 184 -6.36 -12.14 17.18
CA LYS A 184 -7.38 -11.26 16.64
C LYS A 184 -7.15 -9.81 17.10
N ALA A 185 -7.31 -8.87 16.16
CA ALA A 185 -7.42 -7.44 16.48
C ALA A 185 -8.61 -6.86 15.71
N ILE A 186 -9.48 -6.14 16.40
CA ILE A 186 -10.60 -5.38 15.81
C ILE A 186 -10.43 -3.94 16.21
N VAL A 187 -10.27 -3.08 15.20
CA VAL A 187 -10.09 -1.65 15.39
C VAL A 187 -11.17 -0.90 14.62
N GLN A 188 -11.84 0.00 15.28
CA GLN A 188 -12.74 0.96 14.67
C GLN A 188 -12.14 2.36 14.76
N PHE A 189 -12.03 3.01 13.63
CA PHE A 189 -11.56 4.37 13.52
C PHE A 189 -12.75 5.32 13.36
N THR A 190 -12.73 6.40 14.08
CA THR A 190 -13.58 7.58 13.86
C THR A 190 -12.69 8.80 13.70
N ASN A 191 -13.20 9.92 13.22
CA ASN A 191 -12.40 11.13 13.01
C ASN A 191 -11.71 11.65 14.28
N THR A 192 -12.10 11.21 15.45
CA THR A 192 -11.61 11.72 16.73
C THR A 192 -11.15 10.65 17.71
N ARG A 193 -11.31 9.37 17.38
CA ARG A 193 -11.03 8.26 18.29
C ARG A 193 -10.62 7.01 17.56
N ILE A 194 -9.72 6.26 18.17
CA ILE A 194 -9.40 4.89 17.79
C ILE A 194 -9.99 3.99 18.88
N ASN A 195 -10.97 3.18 18.52
CA ASN A 195 -11.59 2.22 19.41
C ASN A 195 -11.01 0.83 19.13
N LEU A 196 -10.14 0.38 20.02
CA LEU A 196 -9.64 -0.99 20.04
C LEU A 196 -10.72 -1.87 20.69
N GLN A 197 -11.59 -2.43 19.86
CA GLN A 197 -12.71 -3.27 20.34
C GLN A 197 -12.21 -4.59 20.92
N GLU A 198 -11.19 -5.17 20.30
CA GLU A 198 -10.59 -6.42 20.73
C GLU A 198 -9.12 -6.45 20.28
N LEU A 199 -8.24 -6.82 21.18
CA LEU A 199 -6.89 -7.27 20.87
C LEU A 199 -6.61 -8.52 21.70
N ASP A 200 -6.52 -9.66 21.03
CA ASP A 200 -6.13 -10.95 21.58
C ASP A 200 -4.75 -11.29 21.03
N LEU A 201 -3.75 -11.28 21.87
CA LEU A 201 -2.38 -11.57 21.46
C LEU A 201 -1.68 -12.51 22.46
N THR A 202 -0.73 -13.29 21.94
CA THR A 202 0.14 -14.18 22.70
C THR A 202 1.60 -13.83 22.43
N THR A 203 2.39 -13.64 23.48
CA THR A 203 3.84 -13.46 23.38
C THR A 203 4.53 -14.40 24.37
N GLY A 204 5.36 -15.33 23.85
CA GLY A 204 5.97 -16.38 24.67
C GLY A 204 4.91 -17.26 25.33
N LYS A 205 4.83 -17.18 26.67
CA LYS A 205 3.84 -17.90 27.50
C LYS A 205 2.73 -17.00 28.06
N THR A 206 2.66 -15.75 27.59
CA THR A 206 1.73 -14.76 28.10
C THR A 206 0.64 -14.50 27.07
N ASP A 207 -0.60 -14.70 27.48
CA ASP A 207 -1.78 -14.30 26.72
C ASP A 207 -2.29 -12.96 27.24
N MET A 208 -2.67 -12.08 26.33
CA MET A 208 -3.18 -10.74 26.64
C MET A 208 -4.46 -10.49 25.86
N LYS A 209 -5.47 -9.98 26.56
CA LYS A 209 -6.69 -9.44 25.96
C LYS A 209 -6.83 -7.99 26.38
N VAL A 210 -6.92 -7.12 25.39
CA VAL A 210 -6.99 -5.67 25.61
C VAL A 210 -8.13 -5.09 24.78
N ASN A 211 -8.83 -4.13 25.36
CA ASN A 211 -9.73 -3.23 24.67
C ASN A 211 -9.56 -1.82 25.25
N GLY A 212 -9.94 -0.81 24.51
CA GLY A 212 -9.78 0.57 24.94
C GLY A 212 -10.10 1.58 23.86
N VAL A 213 -10.03 2.83 24.23
CA VAL A 213 -10.23 3.98 23.35
C VAL A 213 -9.04 4.92 23.50
N LEU A 214 -8.49 5.33 22.37
CA LEU A 214 -7.45 6.36 22.23
C LEU A 214 -8.04 7.59 21.55
#